data_c81d3100dcc6285fd6071fb0228b326f
#
_entry.id   c81d3100dcc6285fd6071fb0228b326f
#
_cell.length_a   1.000
_cell.length_b   1.000
_cell.length_c   1.000
_cell.angle_alpha   90.00
_cell.angle_beta   90.00
_cell.angle_gamma   90.00
#
_symmetry.space_group_name_H-M   'P 1'
#
loop_
_entity.id
_entity.type
_entity.pdbx_description
1 polymer ?
#
loop_
_entity_poly.entity_id
_entity_poly.type
_entity_poly.pdbx_seq_one_letter_code
_entity_poly.pdbx_strand_id
1 'polypeptide(L)'
;MKISGLLMISLASAALASFSGAALADAAAGKATFNDVCSECHEGADFEGEDVAELTATIKKIAAGQMKHKKALKLTDAQAADVAAYMAAGAK
;
A
#
# COMPACT_ATOMS: atom_id res chain seq x y z
N MET A 1 34.74 0.56 25.36
CA MET A 1 33.62 0.26 26.25
C MET A 1 32.44 1.14 25.96
N LYS A 2 32.58 2.42 26.14
CA LYS A 2 31.49 3.35 25.88
C LYS A 2 31.06 3.34 24.43
N ILE A 3 32.01 3.11 23.55
CA ILE A 3 31.77 3.07 22.12
C ILE A 3 30.84 1.92 21.75
N SER A 4 30.97 0.81 22.45
CA SER A 4 30.14 -0.36 22.17
C SER A 4 28.65 -0.05 22.38
N GLY A 5 28.35 0.70 23.41
CA GLY A 5 26.98 1.07 23.70
C GLY A 5 26.39 1.91 22.57
N LEU A 6 27.18 2.81 22.01
CA LEU A 6 26.69 3.64 20.92
C LEU A 6 26.39 2.82 19.68
N LEU A 7 27.26 1.84 19.41
CA LEU A 7 27.04 0.99 18.25
C LEU A 7 25.74 0.21 18.37
N MET A 8 25.43 -0.28 19.56
CA MET A 8 24.21 -1.02 19.78
C MET A 8 22.98 -0.17 19.52
N ILE A 9 23.03 1.06 19.94
CA ILE A 9 21.91 1.98 19.70
C ILE A 9 21.71 2.18 18.21
N SER A 10 22.78 2.32 17.47
CA SER A 10 22.68 2.49 16.04
C SER A 10 22.01 1.31 15.35
N LEU A 11 22.36 0.13 15.79
CA LEU A 11 21.76 -1.08 15.20
C LEU A 11 20.26 -1.14 15.49
N ALA A 12 19.85 -0.77 16.69
CA ALA A 12 18.43 -0.73 17.02
C ALA A 12 17.68 0.22 16.12
N SER A 13 18.25 1.37 15.84
CA SER A 13 17.62 2.34 14.98
C SER A 13 17.44 1.80 13.56
N ALA A 14 18.44 1.11 13.06
CA ALA A 14 18.37 0.53 11.73
C ALA A 14 17.24 -0.50 11.64
N ALA A 15 17.08 -1.31 12.67
CA ALA A 15 16.04 -2.32 12.70
C ALA A 15 14.65 -1.69 12.65
N LEU A 16 14.46 -0.61 13.40
CA LEU A 16 13.19 0.11 13.39
C LEU A 16 12.89 0.71 12.01
N ALA A 17 13.90 1.23 11.36
CA ALA A 17 13.71 1.77 10.03
C ALA A 17 13.24 0.71 9.04
N SER A 18 13.71 -0.51 9.17
CA SER A 18 13.28 -1.61 8.32
C SER A 18 11.81 -1.93 8.49
N PHE A 19 11.32 -1.93 9.71
CA PHE A 19 9.91 -2.16 9.96
C PHE A 19 9.06 -1.01 9.45
N SER A 20 9.55 0.20 9.60
CA SER A 20 8.81 1.36 9.11
C SER A 20 8.59 1.27 7.62
N GLY A 21 9.52 0.66 6.87
CA GLY A 21 9.38 0.49 5.45
C GLY A 21 8.13 -0.27 5.06
N ALA A 22 7.70 -1.22 5.89
CA ALA A 22 6.50 -2.01 5.59
C ALA A 22 5.22 -1.22 5.76
N ALA A 23 5.26 -0.11 6.48
CA ALA A 23 4.10 0.71 6.76
C ALA A 23 3.99 1.93 5.85
N LEU A 24 4.76 1.95 4.76
CA LEU A 24 4.82 3.12 3.88
C LEU A 24 3.69 3.23 2.87
N ALA A 25 2.72 2.33 2.90
CA ALA A 25 1.56 2.49 2.06
C ALA A 25 0.89 3.82 2.41
N ASP A 26 0.73 4.69 1.42
CA ASP A 26 0.27 6.05 1.61
C ASP A 26 -1.16 6.18 1.11
N ALA A 27 -2.11 6.25 2.04
CA ALA A 27 -3.51 6.37 1.69
C ALA A 27 -3.82 7.69 0.97
N ALA A 28 -3.09 8.75 1.27
CA ALA A 28 -3.29 10.02 0.58
C ALA A 28 -2.88 9.94 -0.89
N ALA A 29 -1.75 9.27 -1.17
CA ALA A 29 -1.34 9.01 -2.54
C ALA A 29 -2.31 8.03 -3.21
N GLY A 30 -2.82 7.07 -2.46
CA GLY A 30 -3.81 6.12 -2.95
C GLY A 30 -5.10 6.78 -3.37
N LYS A 31 -5.50 7.84 -2.66
CA LYS A 31 -6.68 8.59 -3.03
C LYS A 31 -6.57 9.18 -4.43
N ALA A 32 -5.43 9.77 -4.73
CA ALA A 32 -5.22 10.36 -6.05
C ALA A 32 -5.26 9.29 -7.14
N THR A 33 -4.60 8.17 -6.91
CA THR A 33 -4.59 7.07 -7.87
C THR A 33 -5.99 6.45 -8.02
N PHE A 34 -6.69 6.27 -6.93
CA PHE A 34 -8.05 5.73 -6.95
C PHE A 34 -8.97 6.63 -7.78
N ASN A 35 -8.93 7.92 -7.54
CA ASN A 35 -9.78 8.87 -8.26
C ASN A 35 -9.47 8.89 -9.75
N ASP A 36 -8.22 8.65 -10.11
CA ASP A 36 -7.79 8.66 -11.50
C ASP A 36 -8.17 7.39 -12.25
N VAL A 37 -8.05 6.24 -11.59
CA VAL A 37 -8.13 4.94 -12.28
C VAL A 37 -9.33 4.09 -11.87
N CYS A 38 -9.78 4.19 -10.65
CA CYS A 38 -10.78 3.27 -10.09
C CYS A 38 -12.17 3.85 -9.93
N SER A 39 -12.27 5.16 -9.77
CA SER A 39 -13.54 5.80 -9.40
C SER A 39 -14.61 5.76 -10.48
N GLU A 40 -14.26 5.43 -11.70
CA GLU A 40 -15.27 5.32 -12.76
C GLU A 40 -16.22 4.17 -12.52
N CYS A 41 -15.76 3.09 -11.86
CA CYS A 41 -16.52 1.87 -11.67
C CYS A 41 -16.73 1.51 -10.20
N HIS A 42 -15.92 2.06 -9.32
CA HIS A 42 -15.95 1.73 -7.90
C HIS A 42 -16.07 2.95 -7.03
N GLU A 43 -16.71 2.76 -5.89
CA GLU A 43 -16.69 3.74 -4.82
C GLU A 43 -15.69 3.24 -3.78
N GLY A 44 -14.97 4.16 -3.16
CA GLY A 44 -13.95 3.79 -2.19
C GLY A 44 -14.52 3.00 -1.01
N ALA A 45 -15.73 3.33 -0.59
CA ALA A 45 -16.36 2.64 0.53
C ALA A 45 -16.72 1.18 0.23
N ASP A 46 -16.72 0.77 -1.05
CA ASP A 46 -17.04 -0.62 -1.41
C ASP A 46 -16.08 -1.62 -0.77
N PHE A 47 -14.89 -1.18 -0.43
CA PHE A 47 -13.84 -2.06 0.08
C PHE A 47 -13.47 -1.76 1.53
N GLU A 48 -14.28 -0.97 2.21
CA GLU A 48 -14.01 -0.60 3.58
C GLU A 48 -13.94 -1.84 4.47
N GLY A 49 -12.92 -1.90 5.31
CA GLY A 49 -12.76 -3.00 6.25
C GLY A 49 -12.08 -4.22 5.69
N GLU A 50 -11.77 -4.25 4.40
CA GLU A 50 -11.05 -5.38 3.82
C GLU A 50 -9.57 -5.34 4.18
N ASP A 51 -8.92 -6.49 4.11
CA ASP A 51 -7.52 -6.60 4.46
C ASP A 51 -6.65 -5.93 3.40
N VAL A 52 -5.81 -4.99 3.82
CA VAL A 52 -4.94 -4.25 2.91
C VAL A 52 -4.03 -5.17 2.12
N ALA A 53 -3.48 -6.20 2.77
CA ALA A 53 -2.57 -7.13 2.08
C ALA A 53 -3.30 -7.90 0.97
N GLU A 54 -4.52 -8.33 1.22
CA GLU A 54 -5.31 -9.03 0.23
C GLU A 54 -5.72 -8.12 -0.92
N LEU A 55 -6.15 -6.90 -0.62
CA LEU A 55 -6.47 -5.93 -1.65
C LEU A 55 -5.26 -5.62 -2.51
N THR A 56 -4.11 -5.44 -1.89
CA THR A 56 -2.87 -5.17 -2.61
C THR A 56 -2.55 -6.31 -3.57
N ALA A 57 -2.63 -7.55 -3.08
CA ALA A 57 -2.35 -8.73 -3.91
C ALA A 57 -3.31 -8.83 -5.09
N THR A 58 -4.59 -8.55 -4.87
CA THR A 58 -5.59 -8.58 -5.92
C THR A 58 -5.32 -7.51 -6.98
N ILE A 59 -5.03 -6.29 -6.55
CA ILE A 59 -4.73 -5.21 -7.47
C ILE A 59 -3.49 -5.52 -8.31
N LYS A 60 -2.47 -6.10 -7.70
CA LYS A 60 -1.26 -6.48 -8.41
C LYS A 60 -1.55 -7.57 -9.46
N LYS A 61 -2.40 -8.52 -9.15
CA LYS A 61 -2.80 -9.54 -10.12
C LYS A 61 -3.54 -8.94 -11.30
N ILE A 62 -4.42 -7.98 -11.05
CA ILE A 62 -5.13 -7.30 -12.11
C ILE A 62 -4.14 -6.51 -12.97
N ALA A 63 -3.24 -5.79 -12.35
CA ALA A 63 -2.25 -5.00 -13.06
C ALA A 63 -1.32 -5.85 -13.91
N ALA A 64 -1.04 -7.07 -13.46
CA ALA A 64 -0.20 -8.00 -14.20
C ALA A 64 -0.95 -8.77 -15.29
N GLY A 65 -2.26 -8.55 -15.41
CA GLY A 65 -3.07 -9.27 -16.39
C GLY A 65 -3.38 -10.70 -15.99
N GLN A 66 -3.21 -11.05 -14.71
CA GLN A 66 -3.44 -12.40 -14.21
C GLN A 66 -4.86 -12.61 -13.70
N MET A 67 -5.65 -11.58 -13.66
CA MET A 67 -7.02 -11.64 -13.18
C MET A 67 -7.90 -10.83 -14.11
N LYS A 68 -9.06 -11.37 -14.42
CA LYS A 68 -10.01 -10.71 -15.31
C LYS A 68 -10.54 -9.45 -14.65
N HIS A 69 -10.48 -8.36 -15.37
CA HIS A 69 -10.95 -7.06 -14.89
C HIS A 69 -11.40 -6.25 -16.10
N LYS A 70 -12.47 -5.50 -15.92
CA LYS A 70 -13.06 -4.77 -17.04
C LYS A 70 -12.11 -3.74 -17.64
N LYS A 71 -11.30 -3.12 -16.81
CA LYS A 71 -10.35 -2.10 -17.24
C LYS A 71 -8.94 -2.54 -16.87
N ALA A 72 -8.01 -2.41 -17.79
CA ALA A 72 -6.61 -2.69 -17.49
C ALA A 72 -6.07 -1.67 -16.48
N LEU A 73 -5.34 -2.14 -15.50
CA LEU A 73 -4.73 -1.30 -14.50
C LEU A 73 -3.23 -1.23 -14.73
N LYS A 74 -2.70 -0.03 -14.89
CA LYS A 74 -1.26 0.17 -15.05
C LYS A 74 -0.73 0.82 -13.78
N LEU A 75 -0.50 0.00 -12.78
CA LEU A 75 -0.07 0.46 -11.47
C LEU A 75 1.22 -0.22 -11.07
N THR A 76 2.09 0.53 -10.41
CA THR A 76 3.27 -0.05 -9.78
C THR A 76 2.85 -0.77 -8.50
N ASP A 77 3.74 -1.59 -7.96
CA ASP A 77 3.47 -2.27 -6.70
C ASP A 77 3.20 -1.26 -5.57
N ALA A 78 3.95 -0.15 -5.55
CA ALA A 78 3.73 0.89 -4.56
C ALA A 78 2.36 1.53 -4.71
N GLN A 79 1.93 1.81 -5.93
CA GLN A 79 0.61 2.37 -6.16
C GLN A 79 -0.50 1.40 -5.77
N ALA A 80 -0.31 0.11 -6.02
CA ALA A 80 -1.28 -0.91 -5.60
C ALA A 80 -1.45 -0.91 -4.09
N ALA A 81 -0.36 -0.83 -3.34
CA ALA A 81 -0.40 -0.79 -1.89
C ALA A 81 -1.07 0.49 -1.39
N ASP A 82 -0.77 1.61 -2.00
CA ASP A 82 -1.36 2.90 -1.62
C ASP A 82 -2.87 2.91 -1.84
N VAL A 83 -3.31 2.42 -2.98
CA VAL A 83 -4.74 2.34 -3.30
C VAL A 83 -5.44 1.38 -2.34
N ALA A 84 -4.82 0.25 -2.04
CA ALA A 84 -5.40 -0.72 -1.11
C ALA A 84 -5.59 -0.10 0.28
N ALA A 85 -4.61 0.67 0.75
CA ALA A 85 -4.72 1.33 2.05
C ALA A 85 -5.86 2.35 2.05
N TYR A 86 -6.00 3.10 0.98
CA TYR A 86 -7.07 4.08 0.85
C TYR A 86 -8.45 3.40 0.84
N MET A 87 -8.59 2.34 0.07
CA MET A 87 -9.86 1.62 -0.03
C MET A 87 -10.24 0.93 1.26
N ALA A 88 -9.28 0.29 1.92
CA ALA A 88 -9.56 -0.42 3.17
C ALA A 88 -10.01 0.53 4.27
N ALA A 89 -9.57 1.77 4.22
CA ALA A 89 -9.99 2.80 5.18
C ALA A 89 -11.36 3.41 4.82
N GLY A 90 -12.00 2.94 3.77
CA GLY A 90 -13.30 3.46 3.35
C GLY A 90 -13.21 4.75 2.57
N ALA A 91 -12.06 5.02 1.97
CA ALA A 91 -11.82 6.22 1.16
C ALA A 91 -11.89 7.50 1.99
N LYS A 92 -11.31 7.48 3.16
CA LYS A 92 -11.30 8.64 4.08
C LYS A 92 -9.95 9.30 4.19
#